data_f4fa7b6d54b66f8ddc248fca03840634
#
_entry.id   f4fa7b6d54b66f8ddc248fca03840634
#
_cell.length_a   1.000
_cell.length_b   1.000
_cell.length_c   1.000
_cell.angle_alpha   90.00
_cell.angle_beta   90.00
_cell.angle_gamma   90.00
#
_symmetry.space_group_name_H-M   'P 1'
#
loop_
_entity.id
_entity.type
_entity.pdbx_description
1 polymer ?
#
loop_
_entity_poly.entity_id
_entity_poly.type
_entity_poly.pdbx_seq_one_letter_code
_entity_poly.pdbx_strand_id
1 'polypeptide(L)'
;MSAADPSGGSAINDGAAARLAERLLGMRANREVIPEDPNHSVRWHEHDYPSPVARWNYHPEYELHLIRKGTGKFIVGDHIGTFEAGHLALVGSGLPHDWVSDLSPGEVLQGRDVLIQFDGKWVERAASILPEMTEVKPLLEQSSRGIEFLGRSARAAAVSLEAMGSSTGLQRLQHLFDVLAILSRAPESERRYLADEWFRPQLDGQAAAVVDLVLEYVFSNHAGSVRMSEPTFSKYFKRATGQNFSDLVRKLRLAHARRLLERSDKSISDICYEVGFTNLSNFNRHFRNDAGETPRDYRQRVQH
;
A
#
# COMPACT_ATOMS: atom_id res chain seq x y z
N MET A 1 1.19 -39.05 -30.82
CA MET A 1 1.43 -38.47 -29.48
C MET A 1 1.90 -37.05 -29.71
N SER A 2 0.99 -36.11 -29.62
CA SER A 2 1.27 -34.67 -29.81
C SER A 2 1.36 -34.02 -28.44
N ALA A 3 2.48 -33.37 -28.17
CA ALA A 3 2.70 -32.64 -26.96
C ALA A 3 1.93 -31.30 -27.00
N ALA A 4 1.12 -31.03 -26.01
CA ALA A 4 0.42 -29.77 -25.84
C ALA A 4 1.38 -28.71 -25.26
N ASP A 5 1.37 -27.54 -25.85
CA ASP A 5 2.10 -26.35 -25.49
C ASP A 5 1.42 -25.66 -24.27
N PRO A 6 2.11 -25.33 -23.17
CA PRO A 6 1.52 -24.70 -21.96
C PRO A 6 1.67 -23.16 -21.91
N SER A 7 1.70 -22.44 -23.04
CA SER A 7 1.99 -20.98 -23.05
C SER A 7 0.80 -20.02 -23.13
N GLY A 8 -0.43 -20.46 -22.75
CA GLY A 8 -1.68 -19.68 -22.93
C GLY A 8 -2.20 -18.88 -21.72
N GLY A 9 -1.55 -18.88 -20.55
CA GLY A 9 -2.16 -18.43 -19.30
C GLY A 9 -1.90 -16.99 -18.81
N SER A 10 -0.91 -16.29 -19.35
CA SER A 10 -0.41 -15.04 -18.73
C SER A 10 -1.06 -13.74 -19.25
N ALA A 11 -1.42 -13.64 -20.51
CA ALA A 11 -1.81 -12.38 -21.15
C ALA A 11 -3.24 -11.85 -20.79
N ILE A 12 -4.14 -12.73 -20.33
CA ILE A 12 -5.54 -12.34 -20.03
C ILE A 12 -5.64 -11.67 -18.65
N ASN A 13 -4.71 -11.95 -17.75
CA ASN A 13 -4.75 -11.48 -16.36
C ASN A 13 -4.20 -10.05 -16.16
N ASP A 14 -3.25 -9.62 -16.99
CA ASP A 14 -2.64 -8.28 -16.89
C ASP A 14 -3.61 -7.15 -17.24
N GLY A 15 -4.48 -7.34 -18.20
CA GLY A 15 -5.49 -6.35 -18.56
C GLY A 15 -6.60 -6.15 -17.53
N ALA A 16 -6.88 -7.15 -16.70
CA ALA A 16 -7.84 -7.01 -15.58
C ALA A 16 -7.19 -6.30 -14.38
N ALA A 17 -5.89 -6.53 -14.14
CA ALA A 17 -5.13 -5.84 -13.12
C ALA A 17 -4.98 -4.35 -13.41
N ALA A 18 -4.64 -4.01 -14.66
CA ALA A 18 -4.55 -2.62 -15.10
C ALA A 18 -5.90 -1.89 -14.96
N ARG A 19 -6.99 -2.52 -15.38
CA ARG A 19 -8.34 -1.94 -15.22
C ARG A 19 -8.79 -1.82 -13.77
N LEU A 20 -8.42 -2.76 -12.89
CA LEU A 20 -8.70 -2.64 -11.46
C LEU A 20 -7.87 -1.51 -10.85
N ALA A 21 -6.60 -1.41 -11.23
CA ALA A 21 -5.72 -0.32 -10.82
C ALA A 21 -6.24 1.04 -11.27
N GLU A 22 -6.60 1.19 -12.56
CA GLU A 22 -7.20 2.42 -13.07
C GLU A 22 -8.50 2.77 -12.35
N ARG A 23 -9.33 1.77 -12.03
CA ARG A 23 -10.59 1.97 -11.33
C ARG A 23 -10.39 2.36 -9.86
N LEU A 24 -9.41 1.75 -9.16
CA LEU A 24 -9.16 2.03 -7.74
C LEU A 24 -8.29 3.28 -7.55
N LEU A 25 -7.35 3.56 -8.45
CA LEU A 25 -6.57 4.81 -8.44
C LEU A 25 -7.42 6.02 -8.84
N GLY A 26 -8.55 5.83 -9.53
CA GLY A 26 -9.56 6.86 -9.79
C GLY A 26 -10.62 7.01 -8.68
N MET A 27 -10.59 6.14 -7.66
CA MET A 27 -11.52 6.21 -6.53
C MET A 27 -10.82 6.81 -5.30
N ARG A 28 -11.52 7.70 -4.58
CA ARG A 28 -11.08 8.15 -3.26
C ARG A 28 -10.92 6.95 -2.34
N ALA A 29 -9.77 6.86 -1.65
CA ALA A 29 -9.66 6.02 -0.48
C ALA A 29 -10.63 6.57 0.58
N ASN A 30 -11.56 5.75 1.04
CA ASN A 30 -12.49 6.15 2.07
C ASN A 30 -11.78 6.12 3.43
N ARG A 31 -11.99 7.16 4.24
CA ARG A 31 -11.56 7.07 5.63
C ARG A 31 -12.44 6.04 6.34
N GLU A 32 -11.83 4.97 6.78
CA GLU A 32 -12.48 4.03 7.66
C GLU A 32 -12.39 4.53 9.11
N VAL A 33 -13.50 4.43 9.82
CA VAL A 33 -13.55 4.73 11.24
C VAL A 33 -13.50 3.41 12.00
N ILE A 34 -12.34 3.12 12.60
CA ILE A 34 -12.17 1.96 13.44
C ILE A 34 -12.80 2.26 14.81
N PRO A 35 -13.82 1.49 15.26
CA PRO A 35 -14.40 1.71 16.58
C PRO A 35 -13.35 1.49 17.68
N GLU A 36 -13.22 2.45 18.57
CA GLU A 36 -12.38 2.28 19.77
C GLU A 36 -12.96 1.16 20.65
N ASP A 37 -12.08 0.28 21.12
CA ASP A 37 -12.42 -0.72 22.13
C ASP A 37 -11.73 -0.34 23.45
N PRO A 38 -12.47 0.17 24.43
CA PRO A 38 -11.86 0.64 25.71
C PRO A 38 -11.25 -0.52 26.51
N ASN A 39 -11.57 -1.77 26.18
CA ASN A 39 -11.11 -2.95 26.90
C ASN A 39 -9.89 -3.62 26.26
N HIS A 40 -9.52 -3.24 25.04
CA HIS A 40 -8.44 -3.88 24.28
C HIS A 40 -7.54 -2.85 23.60
N SER A 41 -6.23 -2.99 23.79
CA SER A 41 -5.21 -2.17 23.10
C SER A 41 -5.01 -2.59 21.64
N VAL A 42 -5.52 -3.75 21.26
CA VAL A 42 -5.47 -4.31 19.91
C VAL A 42 -6.82 -4.89 19.55
N ARG A 43 -7.33 -4.51 18.40
CA ARG A 43 -8.52 -5.09 17.81
C ARG A 43 -8.10 -6.25 16.93
N TRP A 44 -8.71 -7.42 17.13
CA TRP A 44 -8.60 -8.59 16.25
C TRP A 44 -9.90 -8.77 15.49
N HIS A 45 -9.81 -9.01 14.19
CA HIS A 45 -10.97 -9.16 13.31
C HIS A 45 -10.77 -10.26 12.30
N GLU A 46 -11.86 -10.97 11.99
CA GLU A 46 -11.97 -11.93 10.91
C GLU A 46 -13.01 -11.43 9.90
N HIS A 47 -12.72 -11.57 8.60
CA HIS A 47 -13.66 -11.20 7.56
C HIS A 47 -13.93 -12.35 6.60
N ASP A 48 -15.20 -12.43 6.20
CA ASP A 48 -15.60 -13.12 4.99
C ASP A 48 -15.37 -12.22 3.76
N TYR A 49 -15.28 -12.79 2.58
CA TYR A 49 -15.18 -12.01 1.36
C TYR A 49 -16.17 -12.53 0.31
N PRO A 50 -16.95 -11.68 -0.38
CA PRO A 50 -16.89 -10.22 -0.32
C PRO A 50 -17.43 -9.65 0.99
N SER A 51 -16.80 -8.57 1.47
CA SER A 51 -17.21 -7.86 2.68
C SER A 51 -17.54 -6.40 2.35
N PRO A 52 -18.56 -5.80 2.97
CA PRO A 52 -18.87 -4.38 2.79
C PRO A 52 -17.74 -3.44 3.18
N VAL A 53 -16.85 -3.88 4.08
CA VAL A 53 -15.69 -3.11 4.53
C VAL A 53 -14.44 -3.36 3.67
N ALA A 54 -14.38 -4.44 2.88
CA ALA A 54 -13.30 -4.72 1.93
C ALA A 54 -13.43 -3.76 0.72
N ARG A 55 -12.76 -2.63 0.81
CA ARG A 55 -12.73 -1.58 -0.20
C ARG A 55 -11.51 -0.70 0.00
N TRP A 56 -11.12 0.04 -1.02
CA TRP A 56 -10.06 1.04 -0.95
C TRP A 56 -10.32 2.04 0.19
N ASN A 57 -9.55 1.90 1.28
CA ASN A 57 -9.70 2.70 2.49
C ASN A 57 -8.35 3.07 3.10
N TYR A 58 -8.37 3.97 4.09
CA TYR A 58 -7.26 4.27 4.99
C TYR A 58 -7.80 4.61 6.37
N HIS A 59 -6.99 4.38 7.39
CA HIS A 59 -7.29 4.70 8.78
C HIS A 59 -5.99 5.02 9.57
N PRO A 60 -6.06 5.73 10.72
CA PRO A 60 -4.88 6.13 11.48
C PRO A 60 -4.20 4.98 12.24
N GLU A 61 -4.85 3.86 12.42
CA GLU A 61 -4.30 2.67 13.07
C GLU A 61 -3.27 1.98 12.17
N TYR A 62 -2.33 1.26 12.77
CA TYR A 62 -1.52 0.25 12.09
C TYR A 62 -2.35 -1.00 11.88
N GLU A 63 -2.21 -1.65 10.75
CA GLU A 63 -2.92 -2.88 10.42
C GLU A 63 -1.94 -3.97 9.99
N LEU A 64 -2.01 -5.13 10.64
CA LEU A 64 -1.38 -6.36 10.14
C LEU A 64 -2.46 -7.26 9.58
N HIS A 65 -2.36 -7.58 8.31
CA HIS A 65 -3.35 -8.31 7.53
C HIS A 65 -2.79 -9.65 7.06
N LEU A 66 -3.46 -10.75 7.43
CA LEU A 66 -3.15 -12.11 7.01
C LEU A 66 -4.27 -12.67 6.14
N ILE A 67 -3.94 -13.05 4.91
CA ILE A 67 -4.85 -13.80 4.03
C ILE A 67 -4.77 -15.28 4.38
N ARG A 68 -5.89 -15.88 4.75
CA ARG A 68 -6.00 -17.31 5.06
C ARG A 68 -6.37 -18.15 3.86
N LYS A 69 -7.17 -17.60 2.94
CA LYS A 69 -7.77 -18.33 1.83
C LYS A 69 -7.89 -17.48 0.58
N GLY A 70 -7.85 -18.18 -0.56
CA GLY A 70 -8.05 -17.57 -1.87
C GLY A 70 -6.80 -16.91 -2.43
N THR A 71 -6.97 -16.39 -3.63
CA THR A 71 -5.98 -15.62 -4.37
C THR A 71 -6.60 -14.31 -4.81
N GLY A 72 -5.80 -13.36 -5.22
CA GLY A 72 -6.31 -12.09 -5.69
C GLY A 72 -5.23 -11.03 -5.85
N LYS A 73 -5.67 -9.78 -5.83
CA LYS A 73 -4.80 -8.62 -5.95
C LYS A 73 -4.92 -7.75 -4.73
N PHE A 74 -3.81 -7.15 -4.33
CA PHE A 74 -3.81 -6.13 -3.29
C PHE A 74 -3.22 -4.83 -3.79
N ILE A 75 -3.63 -3.74 -3.17
CA ILE A 75 -3.09 -2.41 -3.39
C ILE A 75 -2.70 -1.86 -2.03
N VAL A 76 -1.46 -1.39 -1.90
CA VAL A 76 -0.97 -0.71 -0.71
C VAL A 76 -0.21 0.52 -1.16
N GLY A 77 -0.72 1.70 -0.84
CA GLY A 77 -0.21 2.95 -1.39
C GLY A 77 -0.31 2.97 -2.92
N ASP A 78 0.82 3.07 -3.59
CA ASP A 78 0.94 3.03 -5.05
C ASP A 78 1.36 1.66 -5.61
N HIS A 79 1.56 0.67 -4.74
CA HIS A 79 1.96 -0.69 -5.13
C HIS A 79 0.74 -1.57 -5.39
N ILE A 80 0.79 -2.32 -6.50
CA ILE A 80 -0.20 -3.35 -6.84
C ILE A 80 0.54 -4.68 -6.94
N GLY A 81 0.10 -5.64 -6.12
CA GLY A 81 0.63 -6.99 -6.09
C GLY A 81 -0.46 -8.05 -6.20
N THR A 82 -0.03 -9.31 -6.19
CA THR A 82 -0.90 -10.48 -6.09
C THR A 82 -0.67 -11.17 -4.77
N PHE A 83 -1.72 -11.73 -4.20
CA PHE A 83 -1.64 -12.50 -2.97
C PHE A 83 -2.17 -13.92 -3.17
N GLU A 84 -1.73 -14.79 -2.29
CA GLU A 84 -2.27 -16.13 -2.07
C GLU A 84 -2.42 -16.37 -0.56
N ALA A 85 -2.95 -17.52 -0.17
CA ALA A 85 -3.05 -17.90 1.24
C ALA A 85 -1.67 -17.89 1.92
N GLY A 86 -1.59 -17.25 3.09
CA GLY A 86 -0.35 -17.01 3.84
C GLY A 86 0.27 -15.64 3.60
N HIS A 87 -0.27 -14.81 2.69
CA HIS A 87 0.17 -13.43 2.51
C HIS A 87 -0.03 -12.64 3.79
N LEU A 88 1.05 -12.05 4.31
CA LEU A 88 1.07 -11.25 5.53
C LEU A 88 1.67 -9.87 5.24
N ALA A 89 0.91 -8.81 5.49
CA ALA A 89 1.36 -7.45 5.26
C ALA A 89 1.05 -6.52 6.45
N LEU A 90 2.04 -5.71 6.85
CA LEU A 90 1.87 -4.63 7.83
C LEU A 90 1.69 -3.31 7.08
N VAL A 91 0.56 -2.67 7.30
CA VAL A 91 0.21 -1.36 6.75
C VAL A 91 0.36 -0.31 7.82
N GLY A 92 1.09 0.76 7.50
CA GLY A 92 1.32 1.88 8.40
C GLY A 92 0.12 2.81 8.50
N SER A 93 0.14 3.63 9.54
CA SER A 93 -0.89 4.64 9.80
C SER A 93 -1.19 5.52 8.58
N GLY A 94 -2.45 5.58 8.19
CA GLY A 94 -2.95 6.41 7.10
C GLY A 94 -2.56 5.95 5.68
N LEU A 95 -1.89 4.82 5.52
CA LEU A 95 -1.52 4.28 4.20
C LEU A 95 -2.73 3.62 3.55
N PRO A 96 -3.22 4.11 2.38
CA PRO A 96 -4.36 3.51 1.72
C PRO A 96 -4.08 2.08 1.25
N HIS A 97 -5.08 1.20 1.40
CA HIS A 97 -4.92 -0.21 1.08
C HIS A 97 -6.25 -0.90 0.74
N ASP A 98 -6.17 -2.03 0.03
CA ASP A 98 -7.29 -2.91 -0.29
C ASP A 98 -6.81 -4.29 -0.73
N TRP A 99 -7.59 -5.35 -0.44
CA TRP A 99 -7.35 -6.72 -0.88
C TRP A 99 -8.60 -7.27 -1.59
N VAL A 100 -8.48 -7.51 -2.89
CA VAL A 100 -9.57 -7.96 -3.76
C VAL A 100 -9.31 -9.41 -4.17
N SER A 101 -10.15 -10.34 -3.67
CA SER A 101 -10.06 -11.75 -4.04
C SER A 101 -10.67 -12.03 -5.40
N ASP A 102 -10.07 -12.95 -6.13
CA ASP A 102 -10.64 -13.52 -7.35
C ASP A 102 -11.75 -14.49 -6.96
N LEU A 103 -13.02 -14.18 -7.31
CA LEU A 103 -14.19 -15.00 -7.01
C LEU A 103 -14.95 -15.38 -8.28
N SER A 104 -15.51 -16.58 -8.27
CA SER A 104 -16.57 -16.96 -9.19
C SER A 104 -17.88 -16.25 -8.82
N PRO A 105 -18.81 -16.05 -9.76
CA PRO A 105 -20.11 -15.45 -9.47
C PRO A 105 -20.85 -16.19 -8.35
N GLY A 106 -21.18 -15.48 -7.25
CA GLY A 106 -21.90 -16.03 -6.10
C GLY A 106 -21.01 -16.76 -5.07
N GLU A 107 -19.71 -16.83 -5.30
CA GLU A 107 -18.77 -17.42 -4.35
C GLU A 107 -18.55 -16.51 -3.14
N VAL A 108 -18.42 -17.14 -1.95
CA VAL A 108 -18.08 -16.46 -0.69
C VAL A 108 -16.97 -17.23 -0.02
N LEU A 109 -15.87 -16.55 0.31
CA LEU A 109 -14.77 -17.09 1.11
C LEU A 109 -15.01 -16.77 2.59
N GLN A 110 -15.54 -17.72 3.33
CA GLN A 110 -15.75 -17.57 4.79
C GLN A 110 -14.42 -17.57 5.52
N GLY A 111 -14.22 -16.60 6.44
CA GLY A 111 -12.98 -16.42 7.17
C GLY A 111 -11.78 -16.24 6.23
N ARG A 112 -11.96 -15.45 5.16
CA ARG A 112 -10.92 -15.20 4.14
C ARG A 112 -9.65 -14.66 4.75
N ASP A 113 -9.78 -13.72 5.68
CA ASP A 113 -8.64 -13.07 6.31
C ASP A 113 -8.84 -12.85 7.80
N VAL A 114 -7.74 -12.57 8.44
CA VAL A 114 -7.69 -12.05 9.80
C VAL A 114 -6.76 -10.88 9.86
N LEU A 115 -7.12 -9.88 10.64
CA LEU A 115 -6.30 -8.71 10.84
C LEU A 115 -6.29 -8.24 12.29
N ILE A 116 -5.24 -7.53 12.65
CA ILE A 116 -5.19 -6.73 13.87
C ILE A 116 -5.00 -5.28 13.53
N GLN A 117 -5.67 -4.43 14.31
CA GLN A 117 -5.53 -2.98 14.24
C GLN A 117 -5.15 -2.44 15.63
N PHE A 118 -4.19 -1.51 15.67
CA PHE A 118 -3.75 -0.88 16.91
C PHE A 118 -3.29 0.56 16.69
N ASP A 119 -3.53 1.42 17.67
CA ASP A 119 -3.13 2.82 17.63
C ASP A 119 -1.63 2.98 17.98
N GLY A 120 -0.86 3.63 17.11
CA GLY A 120 0.55 3.94 17.35
C GLY A 120 0.81 4.80 18.59
N LYS A 121 -0.15 5.62 19.00
CA LYS A 121 0.02 6.49 20.18
C LYS A 121 0.16 5.71 21.48
N TRP A 122 -0.50 4.54 21.61
CA TRP A 122 -0.28 3.73 22.80
C TRP A 122 1.09 3.04 22.76
N VAL A 123 1.58 2.65 21.57
CA VAL A 123 2.94 2.10 21.42
C VAL A 123 4.00 3.13 21.81
N GLU A 124 3.84 4.39 21.38
CA GLU A 124 4.72 5.49 21.80
C GLU A 124 4.70 5.71 23.31
N ARG A 125 3.50 5.72 23.92
CA ARG A 125 3.35 5.84 25.38
C ARG A 125 3.93 4.63 26.11
N ALA A 126 3.72 3.42 25.59
CA ALA A 126 4.31 2.21 26.14
C ALA A 126 5.85 2.26 26.10
N ALA A 127 6.44 2.73 25.00
CA ALA A 127 7.88 2.89 24.84
C ALA A 127 8.50 3.92 25.82
N SER A 128 7.71 4.87 26.30
CA SER A 128 8.16 5.81 27.35
C SER A 128 8.28 5.17 28.75
N ILE A 129 7.65 4.01 28.96
CA ILE A 129 7.60 3.29 30.24
C ILE A 129 8.36 1.97 30.16
N LEU A 130 8.28 1.29 29.03
CA LEU A 130 8.89 -0.02 28.75
C LEU A 130 9.97 0.16 27.67
N PRO A 131 11.28 0.23 28.05
CA PRO A 131 12.36 0.50 27.11
C PRO A 131 12.42 -0.51 25.94
N GLU A 132 12.00 -1.76 26.17
CA GLU A 132 11.96 -2.84 25.16
C GLU A 132 11.04 -2.49 23.97
N MET A 133 10.00 -1.69 24.20
CA MET A 133 9.09 -1.24 23.16
C MET A 133 9.75 -0.31 22.13
N THR A 134 10.93 0.22 22.42
CA THR A 134 11.70 1.00 21.45
C THR A 134 12.17 0.17 20.26
N GLU A 135 12.29 -1.16 20.41
CA GLU A 135 12.63 -2.09 19.31
C GLU A 135 11.56 -2.11 18.20
N VAL A 136 10.33 -1.76 18.52
CA VAL A 136 9.21 -1.75 17.55
C VAL A 136 9.20 -0.49 16.69
N LYS A 137 9.82 0.59 17.15
CA LYS A 137 9.77 1.90 16.48
C LYS A 137 10.26 1.86 15.02
N PRO A 138 11.42 1.25 14.67
CA PRO A 138 11.86 1.16 13.28
C PRO A 138 10.87 0.40 12.38
N LEU A 139 10.24 -0.67 12.91
CA LEU A 139 9.22 -1.42 12.19
C LEU A 139 8.02 -0.54 11.82
N LEU A 140 7.51 0.23 12.80
CA LEU A 140 6.37 1.11 12.57
C LEU A 140 6.71 2.27 11.62
N GLU A 141 7.90 2.85 11.70
CA GLU A 141 8.36 3.88 10.78
C GLU A 141 8.44 3.34 9.33
N GLN A 142 9.01 2.15 9.15
CA GLN A 142 9.13 1.49 7.85
C GLN A 142 7.78 1.07 7.27
N SER A 143 6.81 0.73 8.12
CA SER A 143 5.47 0.32 7.67
C SER A 143 4.68 1.45 6.98
N SER A 144 5.15 2.69 7.04
CA SER A 144 4.63 3.81 6.23
C SER A 144 4.68 3.54 4.71
N ARG A 145 5.47 2.56 4.28
CA ARG A 145 5.55 2.07 2.91
C ARG A 145 4.77 0.77 2.68
N GLY A 146 4.12 0.24 3.71
CA GLY A 146 3.63 -1.14 3.72
C GLY A 146 4.79 -2.15 3.64
N ILE A 147 4.75 -3.17 4.46
CA ILE A 147 5.77 -4.23 4.48
C ILE A 147 5.07 -5.57 4.32
N GLU A 148 5.36 -6.27 3.24
CA GLU A 148 5.01 -7.67 3.10
C GLU A 148 6.08 -8.53 3.77
N PHE A 149 5.65 -9.47 4.61
CA PHE A 149 6.53 -10.41 5.27
C PHE A 149 6.47 -11.78 4.59
N LEU A 150 7.62 -12.42 4.50
CA LEU A 150 7.82 -13.66 3.77
C LEU A 150 8.41 -14.74 4.69
N GLY A 151 8.50 -15.95 4.19
CA GLY A 151 9.31 -17.01 4.77
C GLY A 151 8.93 -17.42 6.18
N ARG A 152 9.93 -17.54 7.05
CA ARG A 152 9.78 -18.02 8.43
C ARG A 152 9.09 -16.96 9.31
N SER A 153 9.47 -15.69 9.16
CA SER A 153 8.92 -14.61 9.99
C SER A 153 7.43 -14.44 9.76
N ALA A 154 6.97 -14.48 8.51
CA ALA A 154 5.55 -14.42 8.18
C ALA A 154 4.77 -15.57 8.84
N ARG A 155 5.25 -16.81 8.69
CA ARG A 155 4.60 -17.99 9.27
C ARG A 155 4.56 -17.94 10.80
N ALA A 156 5.65 -17.51 11.45
CA ALA A 156 5.69 -17.41 12.91
C ALA A 156 4.74 -16.32 13.44
N ALA A 157 4.71 -15.15 12.79
CA ALA A 157 3.80 -14.07 13.15
C ALA A 157 2.33 -14.47 12.92
N ALA A 158 2.03 -15.19 11.84
CA ALA A 158 0.68 -15.70 11.56
C ALA A 158 0.15 -16.61 12.69
N VAL A 159 0.99 -17.47 13.27
CA VAL A 159 0.59 -18.32 14.41
C VAL A 159 0.14 -17.49 15.61
N SER A 160 0.90 -16.46 15.99
CA SER A 160 0.53 -15.58 17.11
C SER A 160 -0.69 -14.71 16.78
N LEU A 161 -0.81 -14.26 15.51
CA LEU A 161 -1.98 -13.51 15.03
C LEU A 161 -3.26 -14.33 15.11
N GLU A 162 -3.21 -15.60 14.70
CA GLU A 162 -4.35 -16.53 14.80
C GLU A 162 -4.75 -16.82 16.25
N ALA A 163 -3.77 -17.04 17.13
CA ALA A 163 -4.00 -17.32 18.54
C ALA A 163 -4.71 -16.15 19.27
N MET A 164 -4.55 -14.93 18.78
CA MET A 164 -5.24 -13.74 19.31
C MET A 164 -6.76 -13.86 19.27
N GLY A 165 -7.31 -14.52 18.26
CA GLY A 165 -8.76 -14.64 18.06
C GLY A 165 -9.49 -15.32 19.21
N SER A 166 -8.86 -16.31 19.85
CA SER A 166 -9.40 -17.03 21.01
C SER A 166 -8.92 -16.47 22.36
N SER A 167 -8.07 -15.42 22.34
CA SER A 167 -7.43 -14.88 23.54
C SER A 167 -8.09 -13.58 24.01
N THR A 168 -8.02 -13.32 25.30
CA THR A 168 -8.54 -12.08 25.93
C THR A 168 -7.52 -11.50 26.91
N GLY A 169 -7.70 -10.22 27.27
CA GLY A 169 -6.89 -9.56 28.29
C GLY A 169 -5.38 -9.62 28.00
N LEU A 170 -4.59 -9.93 29.01
CA LEU A 170 -3.13 -9.98 28.92
C LEU A 170 -2.62 -11.04 27.93
N GLN A 171 -3.33 -12.15 27.73
CA GLN A 171 -2.93 -13.17 26.77
C GLN A 171 -2.99 -12.63 25.33
N ARG A 172 -4.03 -11.84 24.99
CA ARG A 172 -4.10 -11.15 23.69
C ARG A 172 -2.94 -10.19 23.50
N LEU A 173 -2.59 -9.43 24.54
CA LEU A 173 -1.47 -8.52 24.53
C LEU A 173 -0.13 -9.25 24.38
N GLN A 174 0.04 -10.41 25.03
CA GLN A 174 1.22 -11.25 24.85
C GLN A 174 1.40 -11.64 23.37
N HIS A 175 0.34 -12.13 22.71
CA HIS A 175 0.41 -12.46 21.29
C HIS A 175 0.72 -11.26 20.41
N LEU A 176 0.24 -10.06 20.76
CA LEU A 176 0.64 -8.84 20.06
C LEU A 176 2.14 -8.58 20.19
N PHE A 177 2.70 -8.72 21.39
CA PHE A 177 4.14 -8.54 21.59
C PHE A 177 4.95 -9.61 20.86
N ASP A 178 4.50 -10.85 20.81
CA ASP A 178 5.12 -11.91 20.04
C ASP A 178 5.17 -11.55 18.54
N VAL A 179 4.05 -11.11 17.98
CA VAL A 179 3.98 -10.63 16.59
C VAL A 179 4.95 -9.48 16.34
N LEU A 180 4.91 -8.44 17.18
CA LEU A 180 5.78 -7.27 17.01
C LEU A 180 7.25 -7.64 17.15
N ALA A 181 7.63 -8.49 18.10
CA ALA A 181 9.00 -8.96 18.29
C ALA A 181 9.50 -9.79 17.09
N ILE A 182 8.67 -10.71 16.57
CA ILE A 182 9.00 -11.50 15.38
C ILE A 182 9.24 -10.60 14.17
N LEU A 183 8.30 -9.67 13.90
CA LEU A 183 8.37 -8.81 12.73
C LEU A 183 9.48 -7.77 12.83
N SER A 184 9.76 -7.23 14.02
CA SER A 184 10.88 -6.29 14.24
C SER A 184 12.25 -6.93 13.98
N ARG A 185 12.37 -8.24 14.20
CA ARG A 185 13.62 -9.01 14.01
C ARG A 185 13.66 -9.78 12.69
N ALA A 186 12.64 -9.67 11.84
CA ALA A 186 12.64 -10.34 10.56
C ALA A 186 13.83 -9.87 9.72
N PRO A 187 14.59 -10.78 9.07
CA PRO A 187 15.70 -10.38 8.21
C PRO A 187 15.19 -9.65 6.96
N GLU A 188 16.02 -8.80 6.37
CA GLU A 188 15.67 -8.05 5.14
C GLU A 188 15.24 -8.98 3.98
N SER A 189 15.80 -10.19 3.89
CA SER A 189 15.41 -11.20 2.89
C SER A 189 13.98 -11.72 3.06
N GLU A 190 13.36 -11.49 4.20
CA GLU A 190 11.96 -11.85 4.51
C GLU A 190 11.04 -10.62 4.59
N ARG A 191 11.51 -9.44 4.13
CA ARG A 191 10.72 -8.20 4.04
C ARG A 191 10.68 -7.72 2.60
N ARG A 192 9.53 -7.22 2.17
CA ARG A 192 9.34 -6.52 0.91
C ARG A 192 8.57 -5.23 1.17
N TYR A 193 9.22 -4.10 0.92
CA TYR A 193 8.53 -2.81 0.96
C TYR A 193 7.64 -2.67 -0.26
N LEU A 194 6.41 -2.21 -0.04
CA LEU A 194 5.38 -2.18 -1.07
C LEU A 194 5.34 -0.83 -1.76
N ALA A 195 5.01 0.23 -1.06
CA ALA A 195 4.92 1.57 -1.62
C ALA A 195 6.29 2.26 -1.72
N ASP A 196 6.43 3.22 -2.63
CA ASP A 196 7.61 4.07 -2.73
C ASP A 196 7.74 5.02 -1.52
N GLU A 197 8.99 5.48 -1.22
CA GLU A 197 9.29 6.31 -0.04
C GLU A 197 8.54 7.65 0.02
N TRP A 198 8.06 8.17 -1.12
CA TRP A 198 7.32 9.43 -1.19
C TRP A 198 5.90 9.34 -0.60
N PHE A 199 5.37 8.14 -0.44
CA PHE A 199 4.04 7.93 0.13
C PHE A 199 4.09 8.04 1.66
N ARG A 200 4.21 9.27 2.17
CA ARG A 200 4.18 9.58 3.61
C ARG A 200 2.89 10.29 3.96
N PRO A 201 1.93 9.63 4.58
CA PRO A 201 0.77 10.29 5.17
C PRO A 201 1.15 10.93 6.51
N GLN A 202 1.89 12.02 6.52
CA GLN A 202 2.00 12.90 7.68
C GLN A 202 0.94 14.00 7.57
N LEU A 203 -0.33 13.63 7.78
CA LEU A 203 -1.41 14.58 7.55
C LEU A 203 -2.32 14.62 8.78
N ASP A 204 -2.45 15.82 9.36
CA ASP A 204 -3.62 16.12 10.18
C ASP A 204 -4.89 15.96 9.31
N GLY A 205 -6.07 15.80 9.90
CA GLY A 205 -7.29 15.48 9.16
C GLY A 205 -7.65 16.49 8.05
N GLN A 206 -7.16 17.75 8.11
CA GLN A 206 -7.34 18.75 7.05
C GLN A 206 -6.36 18.52 5.90
N ALA A 207 -5.14 18.13 6.20
CA ALA A 207 -4.14 17.88 5.18
C ALA A 207 -4.39 16.54 4.46
N ALA A 208 -4.92 15.52 5.15
CA ALA A 208 -5.40 14.29 4.50
C ALA A 208 -6.51 14.59 3.48
N ALA A 209 -7.52 15.38 3.87
CA ALA A 209 -8.59 15.78 2.96
C ALA A 209 -8.09 16.55 1.74
N VAL A 210 -7.01 17.33 1.88
CA VAL A 210 -6.40 18.07 0.76
C VAL A 210 -5.61 17.15 -0.16
N VAL A 211 -4.91 16.15 0.37
CA VAL A 211 -4.21 15.14 -0.45
C VAL A 211 -5.20 14.26 -1.18
N ASP A 212 -6.29 13.83 -0.53
CA ASP A 212 -7.37 13.09 -1.18
C ASP A 212 -7.97 13.91 -2.35
N LEU A 213 -8.22 15.20 -2.11
CA LEU A 213 -8.71 16.12 -3.14
C LEU A 213 -7.72 16.30 -4.31
N VAL A 214 -6.44 16.28 -4.01
CA VAL A 214 -5.34 16.40 -4.99
C VAL A 214 -5.19 15.12 -5.79
N LEU A 215 -5.25 13.97 -5.15
CA LEU A 215 -5.20 12.67 -5.83
C LEU A 215 -6.43 12.54 -6.74
N GLU A 216 -7.62 12.92 -6.28
CA GLU A 216 -8.81 12.98 -7.11
C GLU A 216 -8.63 13.91 -8.33
N TYR A 217 -8.03 15.07 -8.16
CA TYR A 217 -7.76 15.99 -9.26
C TYR A 217 -6.73 15.44 -10.27
N VAL A 218 -5.67 14.82 -9.78
CA VAL A 218 -4.62 14.22 -10.63
C VAL A 218 -5.14 13.04 -11.44
N PHE A 219 -6.00 12.22 -10.84
CA PHE A 219 -6.50 10.99 -11.47
C PHE A 219 -7.81 11.18 -12.24
N SER A 220 -8.61 12.20 -11.95
CA SER A 220 -9.90 12.42 -12.63
C SER A 220 -9.85 13.36 -13.84
N ASN A 221 -8.74 14.03 -14.10
CA ASN A 221 -8.61 15.05 -15.17
C ASN A 221 -9.72 16.13 -15.16
N HIS A 222 -10.41 16.32 -14.03
CA HIS A 222 -11.51 17.26 -13.91
C HIS A 222 -11.12 18.45 -13.03
N ALA A 223 -10.77 19.56 -13.65
CA ALA A 223 -10.53 20.85 -13.00
C ALA A 223 -11.76 21.45 -12.27
N GLY A 224 -12.90 20.79 -12.34
CA GLY A 224 -14.17 21.29 -11.82
C GLY A 224 -14.55 20.90 -10.39
N SER A 225 -13.83 19.95 -9.76
CA SER A 225 -14.21 19.43 -8.43
C SER A 225 -13.73 20.28 -7.26
N VAL A 226 -12.74 21.15 -7.46
CA VAL A 226 -12.24 22.07 -6.44
C VAL A 226 -12.68 23.49 -6.79
N ARG A 227 -13.57 24.08 -6.00
CA ARG A 227 -14.00 25.49 -6.16
C ARG A 227 -12.90 26.48 -5.76
N MET A 228 -11.66 26.26 -6.20
CA MET A 228 -10.52 27.12 -5.95
C MET A 228 -9.81 27.42 -7.27
N SER A 229 -9.26 28.64 -7.39
CA SER A 229 -8.38 28.94 -8.52
C SER A 229 -7.06 28.17 -8.38
N GLU A 230 -6.42 27.80 -9.49
CA GLU A 230 -5.15 27.06 -9.54
C GLU A 230 -4.04 27.70 -8.66
N PRO A 231 -3.85 29.02 -8.64
CA PRO A 231 -2.89 29.67 -7.73
C PRO A 231 -3.25 29.51 -6.24
N THR A 232 -4.54 29.62 -5.91
CA THR A 232 -5.02 29.46 -4.53
C THR A 232 -4.81 28.03 -4.06
N PHE A 233 -5.14 27.07 -4.90
CA PHE A 233 -4.91 25.64 -4.64
C PHE A 233 -3.42 25.35 -4.45
N SER A 234 -2.54 25.78 -5.35
CA SER A 234 -1.09 25.56 -5.27
C SER A 234 -0.48 26.13 -3.99
N LYS A 235 -0.95 27.31 -3.56
CA LYS A 235 -0.51 27.94 -2.30
C LYS A 235 -0.99 27.16 -1.07
N TYR A 236 -2.24 26.73 -1.09
CA TYR A 236 -2.82 25.94 0.00
C TYR A 236 -2.15 24.57 0.11
N PHE A 237 -1.95 23.89 -1.01
CA PHE A 237 -1.25 22.62 -1.09
C PHE A 237 0.17 22.70 -0.53
N LYS A 238 0.95 23.73 -0.99
CA LYS A 238 2.31 23.94 -0.48
C LYS A 238 2.34 24.19 1.03
N ARG A 239 1.35 24.91 1.58
CA ARG A 239 1.25 25.15 3.02
C ARG A 239 0.91 23.89 3.80
N ALA A 240 0.06 23.01 3.26
CA ALA A 240 -0.38 21.76 3.89
C ALA A 240 0.65 20.64 3.81
N THR A 241 1.40 20.54 2.70
CA THR A 241 2.31 19.41 2.43
C THR A 241 3.80 19.78 2.47
N GLY A 242 4.13 21.07 2.55
CA GLY A 242 5.51 21.57 2.48
C GLY A 242 6.13 21.56 1.09
N GLN A 243 5.48 20.99 0.07
CA GLN A 243 5.99 20.85 -1.30
C GLN A 243 5.05 21.44 -2.35
N ASN A 244 5.56 21.72 -3.55
CA ASN A 244 4.71 22.22 -4.64
C ASN A 244 3.91 21.07 -5.24
N PHE A 245 2.67 21.33 -5.63
CA PHE A 245 1.79 20.36 -6.30
C PHE A 245 2.39 19.81 -7.60
N SER A 246 2.96 20.69 -8.44
CA SER A 246 3.62 20.28 -9.68
C SER A 246 4.82 19.36 -9.45
N ASP A 247 5.51 19.49 -8.31
CA ASP A 247 6.64 18.63 -7.94
C ASP A 247 6.14 17.24 -7.53
N LEU A 248 5.03 17.18 -6.78
CA LEU A 248 4.38 15.92 -6.44
C LEU A 248 3.92 15.18 -7.71
N VAL A 249 3.15 15.85 -8.58
CA VAL A 249 2.68 15.24 -9.85
C VAL A 249 3.84 14.70 -10.68
N ARG A 250 4.94 15.46 -10.76
CA ARG A 250 6.13 15.03 -11.48
C ARG A 250 6.75 13.76 -10.88
N LYS A 251 6.88 13.70 -9.56
CA LYS A 251 7.40 12.49 -8.87
C LYS A 251 6.52 11.26 -9.12
N LEU A 252 5.19 11.42 -9.05
CA LEU A 252 4.23 10.37 -9.37
C LEU A 252 4.40 9.82 -10.79
N ARG A 253 4.50 10.72 -11.77
CA ARG A 253 4.72 10.36 -13.16
C ARG A 253 6.04 9.61 -13.36
N LEU A 254 7.11 10.03 -12.68
CA LEU A 254 8.41 9.37 -12.77
C LEU A 254 8.41 7.99 -12.09
N ALA A 255 7.74 7.84 -10.95
CA ALA A 255 7.56 6.54 -10.30
C ALA A 255 6.78 5.57 -11.20
N HIS A 256 5.71 6.04 -11.85
CA HIS A 256 4.96 5.24 -12.83
C HIS A 256 5.84 4.87 -14.05
N ALA A 257 6.65 5.80 -14.54
CA ALA A 257 7.58 5.54 -15.63
C ALA A 257 8.59 4.43 -15.29
N ARG A 258 9.14 4.42 -14.07
CA ARG A 258 10.05 3.36 -13.61
C ARG A 258 9.38 1.99 -13.69
N ARG A 259 8.16 1.84 -13.19
CA ARG A 259 7.41 0.58 -13.26
C ARG A 259 7.18 0.10 -14.69
N LEU A 260 6.85 1.02 -15.60
CA LEU A 260 6.69 0.66 -17.01
C LEU A 260 8.01 0.25 -17.66
N LEU A 261 9.12 0.88 -17.28
CA LEU A 261 10.47 0.53 -17.75
C LEU A 261 10.90 -0.86 -17.26
N GLU A 262 10.51 -1.25 -16.05
CA GLU A 262 10.80 -2.57 -15.46
C GLU A 262 9.95 -3.69 -16.06
N ARG A 263 8.67 -3.40 -16.38
CA ARG A 263 7.65 -4.42 -16.63
C ARG A 263 7.14 -4.47 -18.07
N SER A 264 7.63 -3.61 -18.97
CA SER A 264 7.15 -3.56 -20.35
C SER A 264 8.26 -3.24 -21.34
N ASP A 265 8.07 -3.68 -22.59
CA ASP A 265 8.93 -3.38 -23.73
C ASP A 265 8.50 -2.11 -24.48
N LYS A 266 7.56 -1.32 -23.93
CA LYS A 266 7.09 -0.06 -24.53
C LYS A 266 8.27 0.87 -24.81
N SER A 267 8.22 1.61 -25.91
CA SER A 267 9.26 2.60 -26.19
C SER A 267 9.36 3.67 -25.08
N ILE A 268 10.53 4.24 -24.89
CA ILE A 268 10.73 5.34 -23.93
C ILE A 268 9.79 6.51 -24.25
N SER A 269 9.51 6.73 -25.54
CA SER A 269 8.58 7.77 -26.02
C SER A 269 7.14 7.47 -25.58
N ASP A 270 6.68 6.22 -25.77
CA ASP A 270 5.32 5.83 -25.38
C ASP A 270 5.12 5.93 -23.89
N ILE A 271 6.11 5.47 -23.09
CA ILE A 271 6.09 5.62 -21.64
C ILE A 271 6.03 7.10 -21.24
N CYS A 272 6.83 7.96 -21.86
CA CYS A 272 6.81 9.39 -21.60
C CYS A 272 5.42 9.99 -21.72
N TYR A 273 4.71 9.69 -22.83
CA TYR A 273 3.37 10.22 -23.06
C TYR A 273 2.31 9.55 -22.19
N GLU A 274 2.41 8.26 -21.97
CA GLU A 274 1.49 7.47 -21.13
C GLU A 274 1.49 7.98 -19.69
N VAL A 275 2.66 8.30 -19.12
CA VAL A 275 2.76 8.85 -17.77
C VAL A 275 2.46 10.36 -17.70
N GLY A 276 2.03 10.97 -18.80
CA GLY A 276 1.52 12.34 -18.85
C GLY A 276 2.56 13.44 -19.03
N PHE A 277 3.77 13.12 -19.51
CA PHE A 277 4.69 14.16 -20.00
C PHE A 277 4.33 14.52 -21.44
N THR A 278 4.40 15.80 -21.76
CA THR A 278 4.11 16.33 -23.10
C THR A 278 5.36 16.42 -23.98
N ASN A 279 6.55 16.19 -23.41
CA ASN A 279 7.82 16.39 -24.10
C ASN A 279 8.88 15.42 -23.59
N LEU A 280 9.42 14.62 -24.51
CA LEU A 280 10.43 13.60 -24.22
C LEU A 280 11.73 14.16 -23.62
N SER A 281 12.18 15.34 -24.08
CA SER A 281 13.38 15.97 -23.54
C SER A 281 13.19 16.39 -22.08
N ASN A 282 12.01 16.91 -21.74
CA ASN A 282 11.65 17.27 -20.38
C ASN A 282 11.54 16.04 -19.48
N PHE A 283 10.90 14.97 -19.99
CA PHE A 283 10.84 13.67 -19.32
C PHE A 283 12.23 13.12 -19.00
N ASN A 284 13.11 13.01 -20.00
CA ASN A 284 14.47 12.47 -19.82
C ASN A 284 15.28 13.27 -18.80
N ARG A 285 15.17 14.60 -18.84
CA ARG A 285 15.84 15.50 -17.88
C ARG A 285 15.36 15.24 -16.46
N HIS A 286 14.04 15.18 -16.25
CA HIS A 286 13.47 14.96 -14.92
C HIS A 286 13.73 13.54 -14.42
N PHE A 287 13.64 12.54 -15.29
CA PHE A 287 13.95 11.16 -14.94
C PHE A 287 15.42 11.02 -14.51
N ARG A 288 16.34 11.60 -15.26
CA ARG A 288 17.77 11.58 -14.91
C ARG A 288 18.07 12.30 -13.59
N ASN A 289 17.41 13.41 -13.33
CA ASN A 289 17.56 14.13 -12.06
C ASN A 289 17.02 13.34 -10.86
N ASP A 290 16.00 12.51 -11.05
CA ASP A 290 15.33 11.74 -10.02
C ASP A 290 15.95 10.35 -9.83
N ALA A 291 16.33 9.66 -10.89
CA ALA A 291 16.90 8.31 -10.88
C ALA A 291 18.44 8.26 -10.92
N GLY A 292 19.11 9.40 -11.20
CA GLY A 292 20.56 9.47 -11.38
C GLY A 292 21.06 9.00 -12.75
N GLU A 293 20.20 8.40 -13.57
CA GLU A 293 20.53 7.80 -14.87
C GLU A 293 19.42 8.04 -15.89
N THR A 294 19.68 7.74 -17.18
CA THR A 294 18.63 7.92 -18.21
C THR A 294 17.60 6.79 -18.14
N PRO A 295 16.37 7.01 -18.67
CA PRO A 295 15.37 5.94 -18.75
C PRO A 295 15.85 4.68 -19.47
N ARG A 296 16.73 4.85 -20.47
CA ARG A 296 17.33 3.75 -21.24
C ARG A 296 18.31 2.94 -20.38
N ASP A 297 19.21 3.63 -19.67
CA ASP A 297 20.20 2.98 -18.80
C ASP A 297 19.49 2.27 -17.63
N TYR A 298 18.48 2.93 -17.03
CA TYR A 298 17.63 2.35 -16.00
C TYR A 298 17.00 1.04 -16.48
N ARG A 299 16.37 1.02 -17.66
CA ARG A 299 15.78 -0.19 -18.24
C ARG A 299 16.81 -1.31 -18.41
N GLN A 300 17.97 -1.00 -18.99
CA GLN A 300 19.03 -1.99 -19.17
C GLN A 300 19.46 -2.61 -17.86
N ARG A 301 19.57 -1.81 -16.80
CA ARG A 301 19.99 -2.28 -15.48
C ARG A 301 18.95 -3.17 -14.79
N VAL A 302 17.66 -2.88 -14.95
CA VAL A 302 16.59 -3.60 -14.21
C VAL A 302 16.06 -4.82 -14.96
N GLN A 303 16.32 -4.95 -16.27
CA GLN A 303 15.90 -6.09 -17.09
C GLN A 303 17.04 -7.11 -17.33
N HIS A 304 18.22 -6.83 -16.83
CA HIS A 304 19.39 -7.72 -16.83
C HIS A 304 19.88 -7.99 -15.41
#